data_bdf125b05d8085859712dd71b361a2e2
#
_entry.id   bdf125b05d8085859712dd71b361a2e2
#
_cell.length_a   1.000
_cell.length_b   1.000
_cell.length_c   1.000
_cell.angle_alpha   90.00
_cell.angle_beta   90.00
_cell.angle_gamma   90.00
#
_symmetry.space_group_name_H-M   'P 1'
#
loop_
_entity.id
_entity.type
_entity.pdbx_description
1 polymer ?
#
loop_
_entity_poly.entity_id
_entity_poly.type
_entity_poly.pdbx_seq_one_letter_code
_entity_poly.pdbx_strand_id
1 'polypeptide(L)'
;IVNNQIGFTTSPRFARSSPYPSDIAKMVDAPIIHVNGDDPEAVVYAARIATDFRLKFNRDVVIDLICYRRFGHNEGDEPSFTQPLMYKKIRSHPSPVKVYGEKLVHEGSISKDHLNNSIKKFKDLLDDQFKNAKNYKPKIEWFEGTWSRYKPERGKDKRGVTGFDINKLMEISNKINSIPSDINIHKTISKIMGNRKTTVINGKAIDWSTAEALAFGSLLEEGYPVRLVGQDSGRGTFSQRHSVLRNQIDNSRYVPLNNISNKQKKFEIVDSFLSELAVLGFEYGYSCLLYTSPSPRDTPIS
;
A
#
# COMPACT_ATOMS: atom_id res chain seq x y z
N ILE A 1 14.97 0.98 -4.09
CA ILE A 1 15.38 1.97 -5.12
C ILE A 1 16.13 1.23 -6.21
N VAL A 2 15.63 1.26 -7.43
CA VAL A 2 16.33 0.72 -8.59
C VAL A 2 17.29 1.79 -9.11
N ASN A 3 18.52 1.75 -8.62
CA ASN A 3 19.56 2.74 -8.92
C ASN A 3 20.28 2.38 -10.24
N ASN A 4 19.58 2.55 -11.36
CA ASN A 4 20.03 2.10 -12.68
C ASN A 4 20.89 3.13 -13.45
N GLN A 5 21.32 4.20 -12.80
CA GLN A 5 22.22 5.24 -13.30
C GLN A 5 21.67 6.08 -14.47
N ILE A 6 20.43 5.87 -14.89
CA ILE A 6 19.86 6.66 -15.99
C ILE A 6 18.97 7.77 -15.46
N GLY A 7 19.15 8.97 -16.01
CA GLY A 7 18.32 10.15 -15.77
C GLY A 7 17.92 10.81 -17.07
N PHE A 8 17.52 10.02 -18.06
CA PHE A 8 17.32 10.40 -19.46
C PHE A 8 18.60 11.05 -20.02
N THR A 9 18.60 12.33 -20.33
CA THR A 9 19.78 13.06 -20.82
C THR A 9 20.72 13.53 -19.70
N THR A 10 20.28 13.46 -18.45
CA THR A 10 21.05 13.95 -17.29
C THR A 10 22.05 12.91 -16.80
N SER A 11 23.33 13.29 -16.77
CA SER A 11 24.37 12.45 -16.19
C SER A 11 24.12 12.18 -14.71
N PRO A 12 24.43 10.96 -14.19
CA PRO A 12 24.28 10.62 -12.77
C PRO A 12 24.94 11.63 -11.82
N ARG A 13 26.05 12.25 -12.24
CA ARG A 13 26.77 13.27 -11.46
C ARG A 13 25.93 14.51 -11.16
N PHE A 14 24.97 14.85 -12.03
CA PHE A 14 24.14 16.04 -11.91
C PHE A 14 22.68 15.73 -11.59
N ALA A 15 22.34 14.44 -11.51
CA ALA A 15 20.96 14.01 -11.30
C ALA A 15 20.47 14.16 -9.83
N ARG A 16 21.38 14.38 -8.91
CA ARG A 16 21.05 14.47 -7.47
C ARG A 16 22.13 15.28 -6.74
N SER A 17 21.79 15.77 -5.54
CA SER A 17 22.68 16.56 -4.69
C SER A 17 23.60 15.71 -3.79
N SER A 18 23.32 14.42 -3.66
CA SER A 18 24.09 13.47 -2.85
C SER A 18 24.64 12.33 -3.69
N PRO A 19 25.66 11.56 -3.21
CA PRO A 19 26.23 10.42 -3.93
C PRO A 19 25.21 9.33 -4.24
N TYR A 20 24.28 9.07 -3.34
CA TYR A 20 23.27 8.03 -3.49
C TYR A 20 21.85 8.57 -3.41
N PRO A 21 20.91 8.07 -4.22
CA PRO A 21 19.51 8.44 -4.14
C PRO A 21 18.88 8.01 -2.80
N SER A 22 19.45 7.01 -2.15
CA SER A 22 19.06 6.48 -0.85
C SER A 22 19.46 7.37 0.32
N ASP A 23 20.32 8.39 0.13
CA ASP A 23 20.79 9.26 1.22
C ASP A 23 19.64 10.01 1.93
N ILE A 24 18.52 10.21 1.26
CA ILE A 24 17.31 10.79 1.87
C ILE A 24 16.76 9.94 3.03
N ALA A 25 17.01 8.64 3.01
CA ALA A 25 16.57 7.74 4.07
C ALA A 25 17.29 7.98 5.41
N LYS A 26 18.46 8.64 5.39
CA LYS A 26 19.18 9.06 6.60
C LYS A 26 18.40 10.10 7.41
N MET A 27 17.55 10.90 6.75
CA MET A 27 16.72 11.89 7.43
C MET A 27 15.64 11.28 8.33
N VAL A 28 15.23 10.06 8.02
CA VAL A 28 14.22 9.30 8.79
C VAL A 28 14.85 8.13 9.56
N ASP A 29 16.18 8.12 9.68
CA ASP A 29 16.94 7.10 10.42
C ASP A 29 16.58 5.67 9.97
N ALA A 30 16.38 5.47 8.66
CA ALA A 30 16.13 4.17 8.07
C ALA A 30 17.45 3.50 7.63
N PRO A 31 17.67 2.22 7.98
CA PRO A 31 18.82 1.48 7.47
C PRO A 31 18.82 1.43 5.94
N ILE A 32 20.02 1.54 5.35
CA ILE A 32 20.21 1.48 3.90
C ILE A 32 21.10 0.28 3.60
N ILE A 33 20.64 -0.58 2.70
CA ILE A 33 21.39 -1.74 2.21
C ILE A 33 21.72 -1.49 0.75
N HIS A 34 23.01 -1.28 0.45
CA HIS A 34 23.46 -1.22 -0.92
C HIS A 34 23.77 -2.64 -1.43
N VAL A 35 23.20 -2.98 -2.57
CA VAL A 35 23.40 -4.31 -3.17
C VAL A 35 23.66 -4.22 -4.66
N ASN A 36 24.57 -5.06 -5.15
CA ASN A 36 24.89 -5.16 -6.57
C ASN A 36 23.82 -5.99 -7.31
N GLY A 37 23.17 -5.38 -8.31
CA GLY A 37 22.15 -6.03 -9.11
C GLY A 37 22.66 -7.18 -10.02
N ASP A 38 23.95 -7.32 -10.22
CA ASP A 38 24.53 -8.46 -10.95
C ASP A 38 24.74 -9.70 -10.07
N ASP A 39 24.50 -9.60 -8.76
CA ASP A 39 24.53 -10.72 -7.82
C ASP A 39 23.13 -11.05 -7.29
N PRO A 40 22.39 -11.98 -7.96
CA PRO A 40 21.03 -12.32 -7.55
C PRO A 40 20.92 -12.90 -6.14
N GLU A 41 21.95 -13.62 -5.66
CA GLU A 41 21.95 -14.18 -4.31
C GLU A 41 22.05 -13.08 -3.25
N ALA A 42 22.95 -12.11 -3.47
CA ALA A 42 23.07 -10.94 -2.60
C ALA A 42 21.77 -10.12 -2.59
N VAL A 43 21.10 -9.96 -3.73
CA VAL A 43 19.81 -9.26 -3.82
C VAL A 43 18.72 -9.97 -3.00
N VAL A 44 18.61 -11.29 -3.14
CA VAL A 44 17.65 -12.08 -2.34
C VAL A 44 17.98 -12.01 -0.86
N TYR A 45 19.25 -12.08 -0.50
CA TYR A 45 19.70 -11.98 0.89
C TYR A 45 19.39 -10.60 1.49
N ALA A 46 19.67 -9.52 0.75
CA ALA A 46 19.31 -8.16 1.16
C ALA A 46 17.81 -7.99 1.37
N ALA A 47 16.99 -8.56 0.48
CA ALA A 47 15.53 -8.53 0.61
C ALA A 47 15.03 -9.27 1.86
N ARG A 48 15.64 -10.43 2.19
CA ARG A 48 15.32 -11.17 3.42
C ARG A 48 15.66 -10.36 4.66
N ILE A 49 16.88 -9.80 4.74
CA ILE A 49 17.30 -8.95 5.87
C ILE A 49 16.34 -7.77 6.04
N ALA A 50 16.02 -7.10 4.93
CA ALA A 50 15.12 -5.95 4.96
C ALA A 50 13.72 -6.33 5.48
N THR A 51 13.20 -7.47 5.03
CA THR A 51 11.89 -7.99 5.47
C THR A 51 11.92 -8.33 6.95
N ASP A 52 12.93 -9.07 7.41
CA ASP A 52 13.09 -9.47 8.81
C ASP A 52 13.25 -8.25 9.73
N PHE A 53 14.03 -7.26 9.29
CA PHE A 53 14.20 -6.01 10.02
C PHE A 53 12.86 -5.28 10.16
N ARG A 54 12.13 -5.12 9.06
CA ARG A 54 10.85 -4.45 9.08
C ARG A 54 9.83 -5.14 9.99
N LEU A 55 9.74 -6.46 9.90
CA LEU A 55 8.82 -7.24 10.73
C LEU A 55 9.21 -7.23 12.21
N LYS A 56 10.51 -7.27 12.52
CA LYS A 56 11.00 -7.32 13.91
C LYS A 56 10.90 -5.97 14.61
N PHE A 57 11.24 -4.89 13.90
CA PHE A 57 11.40 -3.57 14.51
C PHE A 57 10.27 -2.59 14.16
N ASN A 58 9.37 -2.95 13.25
CA ASN A 58 8.29 -2.08 12.72
C ASN A 58 8.84 -0.72 12.21
N ARG A 59 10.03 -0.73 11.60
CA ARG A 59 10.71 0.44 11.05
C ARG A 59 10.95 0.26 9.57
N ASP A 60 11.07 1.39 8.88
CA ASP A 60 11.39 1.39 7.46
C ASP A 60 12.83 0.95 7.21
N VAL A 61 13.06 0.40 6.03
CA VAL A 61 14.38 0.00 5.54
C VAL A 61 14.44 0.24 4.04
N VAL A 62 15.58 0.67 3.56
CA VAL A 62 15.79 0.97 2.13
C VAL A 62 16.81 0.01 1.54
N ILE A 63 16.44 -0.59 0.41
CA ILE A 63 17.39 -1.34 -0.44
C ILE A 63 17.73 -0.44 -1.62
N ASP A 64 19.02 -0.10 -1.76
CA ASP A 64 19.57 0.59 -2.92
C ASP A 64 20.20 -0.45 -3.85
N LEU A 65 19.43 -0.86 -4.86
CA LEU A 65 19.85 -1.84 -5.87
C LEU A 65 20.66 -1.12 -6.94
N ILE A 66 21.98 -1.22 -6.84
CA ILE A 66 22.91 -0.63 -7.80
C ILE A 66 22.94 -1.50 -9.04
N CYS A 67 22.48 -0.94 -10.14
CA CYS A 67 22.34 -1.64 -11.40
C CYS A 67 22.55 -0.70 -12.59
N TYR A 68 22.25 -1.14 -13.78
CA TYR A 68 22.28 -0.33 -14.99
C TYR A 68 21.08 -0.65 -15.87
N ARG A 69 20.68 0.32 -16.69
CA ARG A 69 19.66 0.11 -17.71
C ARG A 69 20.34 -0.21 -19.03
N ARG A 70 20.06 -1.36 -19.60
CA ARG A 70 20.70 -1.83 -20.81
C ARG A 70 20.32 -1.01 -22.06
N PHE A 71 19.09 -0.62 -22.14
CA PHE A 71 18.54 0.21 -23.21
C PHE A 71 18.29 1.64 -22.68
N GLY A 72 18.02 2.58 -23.59
CA GLY A 72 17.79 3.96 -23.26
C GLY A 72 16.53 4.23 -22.42
N HIS A 73 16.16 5.48 -22.31
CA HIS A 73 15.00 5.93 -21.53
C HIS A 73 13.70 5.29 -22.05
N ASN A 74 13.58 5.17 -23.38
CA ASN A 74 12.50 4.48 -24.08
C ASN A 74 13.05 3.81 -25.35
N GLU A 75 12.20 3.21 -26.15
CA GLU A 75 12.59 2.49 -27.36
C GLU A 75 13.20 3.39 -28.44
N GLY A 76 12.84 4.68 -28.48
CA GLY A 76 13.38 5.65 -29.45
C GLY A 76 14.61 6.40 -28.97
N ASP A 77 15.04 6.18 -27.71
CA ASP A 77 16.19 6.88 -27.14
C ASP A 77 17.50 6.15 -27.41
N GLU A 78 18.47 6.89 -27.98
CA GLU A 78 19.87 6.44 -28.10
C GLU A 78 20.71 7.12 -27.01
N PRO A 79 20.91 6.42 -25.87
CA PRO A 79 21.55 7.02 -24.70
C PRO A 79 23.02 7.34 -24.87
N SER A 80 23.68 6.81 -25.91
CA SER A 80 25.08 7.15 -26.19
C SER A 80 25.25 8.59 -26.69
N PHE A 81 24.17 9.27 -27.08
CA PHE A 81 24.25 10.71 -27.43
C PHE A 81 24.66 11.58 -26.24
N THR A 82 24.24 11.20 -25.04
CA THR A 82 24.48 11.97 -23.79
C THR A 82 25.44 11.26 -22.80
N GLN A 83 25.47 9.91 -22.81
CA GLN A 83 26.31 9.10 -21.92
C GLN A 83 27.15 8.07 -22.68
N PRO A 84 28.03 8.50 -23.61
CA PRO A 84 28.75 7.57 -24.50
C PRO A 84 29.67 6.60 -23.76
N LEU A 85 30.38 7.05 -22.74
CA LEU A 85 31.32 6.22 -22.00
C LEU A 85 30.60 5.18 -21.15
N MET A 86 29.53 5.56 -20.48
CA MET A 86 28.71 4.66 -19.68
C MET A 86 28.11 3.56 -20.56
N TYR A 87 27.49 3.94 -21.69
CA TYR A 87 26.86 2.96 -22.57
C TYR A 87 27.86 2.10 -23.36
N LYS A 88 29.05 2.60 -23.65
CA LYS A 88 30.14 1.77 -24.17
C LYS A 88 30.47 0.63 -23.17
N LYS A 89 30.54 0.95 -21.88
CA LYS A 89 30.79 -0.03 -20.81
C LYS A 89 29.61 -1.00 -20.64
N ILE A 90 28.37 -0.49 -20.62
CA ILE A 90 27.16 -1.30 -20.47
C ILE A 90 27.02 -2.31 -21.63
N ARG A 91 27.28 -1.88 -22.88
CA ARG A 91 27.17 -2.75 -24.06
C ARG A 91 28.21 -3.88 -24.06
N SER A 92 29.39 -3.65 -23.48
CA SER A 92 30.43 -4.67 -23.34
C SER A 92 30.25 -5.56 -22.10
N HIS A 93 29.40 -5.16 -21.15
CA HIS A 93 29.21 -5.91 -19.92
C HIS A 93 28.30 -7.14 -20.15
N PRO A 94 28.68 -8.34 -19.65
CA PRO A 94 27.85 -9.53 -19.80
C PRO A 94 26.52 -9.36 -19.02
N SER A 95 25.49 -10.06 -19.47
CA SER A 95 24.19 -10.03 -18.76
C SER A 95 24.26 -10.71 -17.39
N PRO A 96 23.40 -10.34 -16.41
CA PRO A 96 23.33 -11.00 -15.10
C PRO A 96 23.17 -12.52 -15.21
N VAL A 97 22.38 -13.00 -16.18
CA VAL A 97 22.20 -14.44 -16.45
C VAL A 97 23.53 -15.10 -16.80
N LYS A 98 24.36 -14.43 -17.62
CA LYS A 98 25.68 -14.97 -18.01
C LYS A 98 26.65 -14.95 -16.83
N VAL A 99 26.74 -13.83 -16.11
CA VAL A 99 27.60 -13.66 -14.93
C VAL A 99 27.29 -14.71 -13.87
N TYR A 100 26.00 -14.81 -13.51
CA TYR A 100 25.56 -15.72 -12.47
C TYR A 100 25.65 -17.20 -12.92
N GLY A 101 25.26 -17.50 -14.16
CA GLY A 101 25.35 -18.85 -14.69
C GLY A 101 26.79 -19.36 -14.74
N GLU A 102 27.74 -18.53 -15.18
CA GLU A 102 29.18 -18.88 -15.20
C GLU A 102 29.73 -19.09 -13.78
N LYS A 103 29.29 -18.24 -12.80
CA LYS A 103 29.60 -18.42 -11.36
C LYS A 103 29.16 -19.80 -10.86
N LEU A 104 27.89 -20.16 -11.07
CA LEU A 104 27.35 -21.44 -10.61
C LEU A 104 28.03 -22.67 -11.25
N VAL A 105 28.41 -22.56 -12.52
CA VAL A 105 29.16 -23.61 -13.20
C VAL A 105 30.57 -23.73 -12.62
N HIS A 106 31.23 -22.60 -12.38
CA HIS A 106 32.59 -22.60 -11.80
C HIS A 106 32.60 -23.16 -10.37
N GLU A 107 31.58 -22.86 -9.59
CA GLU A 107 31.41 -23.40 -8.23
C GLU A 107 30.94 -24.87 -8.19
N GLY A 108 30.63 -25.46 -9.34
CA GLY A 108 30.15 -26.83 -9.45
C GLY A 108 28.71 -27.04 -9.00
N SER A 109 27.97 -25.95 -8.75
CA SER A 109 26.56 -26.01 -8.33
C SER A 109 25.64 -26.53 -9.43
N ILE A 110 25.97 -26.24 -10.70
CA ILE A 110 25.26 -26.73 -11.87
C ILE A 110 26.26 -27.11 -12.97
N SER A 111 25.86 -28.01 -13.87
CA SER A 111 26.64 -28.29 -15.09
C SER A 111 26.40 -27.24 -16.17
N LYS A 112 27.35 -27.10 -17.09
CA LYS A 112 27.19 -26.22 -18.26
C LYS A 112 26.00 -26.62 -19.14
N ASP A 113 25.76 -27.93 -19.26
CA ASP A 113 24.61 -28.45 -20.01
C ASP A 113 23.29 -28.09 -19.32
N HIS A 114 23.22 -28.12 -17.98
CA HIS A 114 22.07 -27.68 -17.24
C HIS A 114 21.77 -26.20 -17.50
N LEU A 115 22.77 -25.32 -17.45
CA LEU A 115 22.66 -23.92 -17.77
C LEU A 115 22.09 -23.68 -19.17
N ASN A 116 22.70 -24.32 -20.17
CA ASN A 116 22.28 -24.19 -21.57
C ASN A 116 20.86 -24.69 -21.80
N ASN A 117 20.49 -25.81 -21.20
CA ASN A 117 19.14 -26.36 -21.28
C ASN A 117 18.10 -25.45 -20.61
N SER A 118 18.46 -24.84 -19.48
CA SER A 118 17.57 -23.89 -18.79
C SER A 118 17.31 -22.64 -19.63
N ILE A 119 18.36 -22.09 -20.24
CA ILE A 119 18.23 -20.95 -21.17
C ILE A 119 17.37 -21.31 -22.37
N LYS A 120 17.60 -22.51 -22.95
CA LYS A 120 16.82 -23.00 -24.08
C LYS A 120 15.34 -23.15 -23.72
N LYS A 121 15.03 -23.84 -22.62
CA LYS A 121 13.62 -24.00 -22.15
C LYS A 121 12.91 -22.68 -22.00
N PHE A 122 13.58 -21.66 -21.45
CA PHE A 122 12.97 -20.34 -21.29
C PHE A 122 12.72 -19.65 -22.63
N LYS A 123 13.65 -19.78 -23.60
CA LYS A 123 13.46 -19.26 -24.96
C LYS A 123 12.29 -19.96 -25.68
N ASP A 124 12.24 -21.28 -25.58
CA ASP A 124 11.16 -22.07 -26.17
C ASP A 124 9.79 -21.65 -25.58
N LEU A 125 9.72 -21.41 -24.25
CA LEU A 125 8.54 -20.87 -23.60
C LEU A 125 8.14 -19.50 -24.16
N LEU A 126 9.09 -18.57 -24.32
CA LEU A 126 8.81 -17.25 -24.89
C LEU A 126 8.33 -17.34 -26.34
N ASP A 127 8.92 -18.19 -27.16
CA ASP A 127 8.51 -18.42 -28.54
C ASP A 127 7.09 -18.99 -28.63
N ASP A 128 6.72 -19.90 -27.74
CA ASP A 128 5.37 -20.44 -27.66
C ASP A 128 4.35 -19.40 -27.20
N GLN A 129 4.71 -18.59 -26.18
CA GLN A 129 3.84 -17.49 -25.74
C GLN A 129 3.70 -16.42 -26.84
N PHE A 130 4.75 -16.12 -27.59
CA PHE A 130 4.67 -15.19 -28.72
C PHE A 130 3.74 -15.69 -29.82
N LYS A 131 3.77 -17.00 -30.14
CA LYS A 131 2.82 -17.59 -31.08
C LYS A 131 1.38 -17.49 -30.57
N ASN A 132 1.17 -17.78 -29.28
CA ASN A 132 -0.13 -17.75 -28.64
C ASN A 132 -0.70 -16.32 -28.51
N ALA A 133 0.17 -15.32 -28.42
CA ALA A 133 -0.23 -13.90 -28.31
C ALA A 133 -1.09 -13.43 -29.50
N LYS A 134 -0.93 -14.01 -30.69
CA LYS A 134 -1.75 -13.69 -31.87
C LYS A 134 -3.23 -14.01 -31.65
N ASN A 135 -3.53 -14.99 -30.82
CA ASN A 135 -4.89 -15.46 -30.52
C ASN A 135 -5.39 -14.93 -29.16
N TYR A 136 -4.56 -14.20 -28.44
CA TYR A 136 -4.91 -13.68 -27.13
C TYR A 136 -5.97 -12.58 -27.26
N LYS A 137 -7.10 -12.77 -26.62
CA LYS A 137 -8.12 -11.75 -26.46
C LYS A 137 -8.05 -11.30 -25.00
N PRO A 138 -7.74 -10.01 -24.74
CA PRO A 138 -7.74 -9.50 -23.39
C PRO A 138 -9.10 -9.73 -22.73
N LYS A 139 -9.11 -10.33 -21.56
CA LYS A 139 -10.30 -10.36 -20.72
C LYS A 139 -10.38 -9.03 -19.98
N ILE A 140 -11.56 -8.48 -19.92
CA ILE A 140 -11.82 -7.29 -19.11
C ILE A 140 -11.96 -7.77 -17.67
N GLU A 141 -10.89 -7.68 -16.91
CA GLU A 141 -10.81 -8.18 -15.51
C GLU A 141 -11.15 -7.11 -14.46
N TRP A 142 -11.77 -6.00 -14.88
CA TRP A 142 -12.02 -4.84 -14.02
C TRP A 142 -12.87 -5.14 -12.79
N PHE A 143 -13.72 -6.16 -12.86
CA PHE A 143 -14.61 -6.54 -11.78
C PHE A 143 -14.49 -8.04 -11.47
N GLU A 144 -13.27 -8.58 -11.50
CA GLU A 144 -13.02 -9.96 -11.09
C GLU A 144 -12.69 -10.04 -9.58
N GLY A 145 -12.65 -11.25 -9.06
CA GLY A 145 -12.38 -11.49 -7.64
C GLY A 145 -13.41 -10.84 -6.73
N THR A 146 -12.98 -10.09 -5.76
CA THR A 146 -13.83 -9.40 -4.76
C THR A 146 -14.77 -8.38 -5.40
N TRP A 147 -14.41 -7.81 -6.56
CA TRP A 147 -15.21 -6.81 -7.28
C TRP A 147 -16.27 -7.40 -8.20
N SER A 148 -16.24 -8.71 -8.50
CA SER A 148 -17.19 -9.37 -9.43
C SER A 148 -18.66 -9.23 -9.02
N ARG A 149 -18.92 -9.03 -7.73
CA ARG A 149 -20.27 -8.82 -7.16
C ARG A 149 -20.79 -7.39 -7.32
N TYR A 150 -19.92 -6.42 -7.64
CA TYR A 150 -20.32 -5.03 -7.82
C TYR A 150 -20.60 -4.74 -9.30
N LYS A 151 -21.60 -3.94 -9.57
CA LYS A 151 -21.97 -3.51 -10.92
C LYS A 151 -22.20 -2.01 -10.90
N PRO A 152 -21.88 -1.28 -11.99
CA PRO A 152 -22.30 0.10 -12.14
C PRO A 152 -23.81 0.20 -12.02
N GLU A 153 -24.30 1.16 -11.27
CA GLU A 153 -25.72 1.37 -11.14
C GLU A 153 -26.30 1.86 -12.48
N ARG A 154 -27.38 1.18 -12.93
CA ARG A 154 -28.07 1.49 -14.18
C ARG A 154 -29.48 1.92 -13.86
N GLY A 155 -29.81 3.17 -14.14
CA GLY A 155 -31.17 3.66 -13.94
C GLY A 155 -31.21 5.17 -13.66
N LYS A 156 -32.41 5.68 -13.40
CA LYS A 156 -32.64 7.11 -13.05
C LYS A 156 -32.36 7.39 -11.59
N ASP A 157 -32.57 6.41 -10.73
CA ASP A 157 -32.26 6.52 -9.31
C ASP A 157 -30.88 5.88 -9.04
N LYS A 158 -29.90 6.74 -8.81
CA LYS A 158 -28.53 6.34 -8.49
C LYS A 158 -28.28 6.20 -6.99
N ARG A 159 -29.32 6.22 -6.18
CA ARG A 159 -29.26 6.03 -4.74
C ARG A 159 -29.56 4.58 -4.41
N GLY A 160 -28.58 3.89 -3.86
CA GLY A 160 -28.79 2.53 -3.33
C GLY A 160 -29.73 2.54 -2.12
N VAL A 161 -30.25 1.39 -1.75
CA VAL A 161 -30.93 1.20 -0.47
C VAL A 161 -29.87 1.17 0.63
N THR A 162 -29.76 2.25 1.40
CA THR A 162 -28.77 2.43 2.48
C THR A 162 -29.41 2.35 3.87
N GLY A 163 -30.70 1.97 3.95
CA GLY A 163 -31.40 1.79 5.21
C GLY A 163 -30.80 0.64 6.04
N PHE A 164 -30.72 0.82 7.34
CA PHE A 164 -30.26 -0.16 8.30
C PHE A 164 -31.28 -0.36 9.42
N ASP A 165 -31.30 -1.55 10.03
CA ASP A 165 -32.26 -1.86 11.09
C ASP A 165 -32.13 -0.90 12.28
N ILE A 166 -33.22 -0.29 12.70
CA ILE A 166 -33.23 0.73 13.74
C ILE A 166 -32.80 0.18 15.11
N ASN A 167 -33.15 -1.07 15.41
CA ASN A 167 -32.81 -1.67 16.70
C ASN A 167 -31.30 -1.91 16.77
N LYS A 168 -30.69 -2.35 15.66
CA LYS A 168 -29.24 -2.50 15.54
C LYS A 168 -28.52 -1.16 15.64
N LEU A 169 -29.05 -0.08 15.03
CA LEU A 169 -28.48 1.26 15.18
C LEU A 169 -28.53 1.73 16.64
N MET A 170 -29.63 1.48 17.34
CA MET A 170 -29.73 1.78 18.77
C MET A 170 -28.75 0.96 19.61
N GLU A 171 -28.55 -0.31 19.29
CA GLU A 171 -27.57 -1.16 19.97
C GLU A 171 -26.15 -0.61 19.75
N ILE A 172 -25.77 -0.34 18.49
CA ILE A 172 -24.49 0.28 18.14
C ILE A 172 -24.30 1.59 18.90
N SER A 173 -25.30 2.48 18.89
CA SER A 173 -25.25 3.75 19.62
C SER A 173 -25.03 3.55 21.11
N ASN A 174 -25.74 2.60 21.71
CA ASN A 174 -25.55 2.28 23.12
C ASN A 174 -24.12 1.84 23.41
N LYS A 175 -23.53 1.00 22.58
CA LYS A 175 -22.16 0.46 22.75
C LYS A 175 -21.11 1.56 22.60
N ILE A 176 -21.15 2.33 21.50
CA ILE A 176 -20.12 3.33 21.22
C ILE A 176 -20.19 4.57 22.16
N ASN A 177 -21.33 4.85 22.75
CA ASN A 177 -21.50 5.98 23.69
C ASN A 177 -21.48 5.56 25.17
N SER A 178 -21.32 4.27 25.48
CA SER A 178 -21.17 3.76 26.85
C SER A 178 -19.68 3.47 27.10
N ILE A 179 -19.03 4.37 27.82
CA ILE A 179 -17.60 4.28 28.10
C ILE A 179 -17.38 3.39 29.33
N PRO A 180 -16.44 2.43 29.30
CA PRO A 180 -16.09 1.62 30.47
C PRO A 180 -15.66 2.48 31.67
N SER A 181 -16.01 2.04 32.88
CA SER A 181 -15.78 2.80 34.13
C SER A 181 -14.31 2.97 34.51
N ASP A 182 -13.44 2.14 33.97
CA ASP A 182 -11.98 2.20 34.13
C ASP A 182 -11.30 3.23 33.21
N ILE A 183 -12.06 3.80 32.26
CA ILE A 183 -11.56 4.83 31.34
C ILE A 183 -12.08 6.19 31.74
N ASN A 184 -11.20 7.02 32.30
CA ASN A 184 -11.54 8.39 32.71
C ASN A 184 -11.39 9.34 31.52
N ILE A 185 -12.49 9.68 30.87
CA ILE A 185 -12.50 10.65 29.77
C ILE A 185 -12.80 12.08 30.28
N HIS A 186 -12.41 13.06 29.46
CA HIS A 186 -12.68 14.47 29.79
C HIS A 186 -14.19 14.71 29.94
N LYS A 187 -14.59 15.51 30.96
CA LYS A 187 -16.01 15.77 31.31
C LYS A 187 -16.86 16.26 30.12
N THR A 188 -16.29 17.14 29.29
CA THR A 188 -16.99 17.64 28.10
C THR A 188 -17.28 16.52 27.11
N ILE A 189 -16.30 15.60 26.90
CA ILE A 189 -16.46 14.45 25.99
C ILE A 189 -17.53 13.50 26.54
N SER A 190 -17.53 13.25 27.84
CA SER A 190 -18.58 12.44 28.50
C SER A 190 -19.98 13.00 28.23
N LYS A 191 -20.13 14.32 28.31
CA LYS A 191 -21.40 15.02 28.00
C LYS A 191 -21.79 14.87 26.52
N ILE A 192 -20.82 14.99 25.61
CA ILE A 192 -21.05 14.79 24.16
C ILE A 192 -21.55 13.37 23.90
N MET A 193 -20.87 12.35 24.45
CA MET A 193 -21.29 10.95 24.29
C MET A 193 -22.71 10.71 24.85
N GLY A 194 -23.04 11.26 26.02
CA GLY A 194 -24.36 11.18 26.57
C GLY A 194 -25.43 11.83 25.68
N ASN A 195 -25.14 12.99 25.12
CA ASN A 195 -26.05 13.68 24.19
C ASN A 195 -26.27 12.86 22.91
N ARG A 196 -25.21 12.29 22.31
CA ARG A 196 -25.32 11.42 21.13
C ARG A 196 -26.24 10.24 21.38
N LYS A 197 -26.07 9.57 22.52
CA LYS A 197 -26.93 8.48 22.92
C LYS A 197 -28.40 8.92 22.98
N THR A 198 -28.69 10.07 23.59
CA THR A 198 -30.05 10.63 23.73
C THR A 198 -30.66 11.00 22.37
N THR A 199 -29.88 11.63 21.46
CA THR A 199 -30.40 12.02 20.14
C THR A 199 -30.76 10.82 19.29
N VAL A 200 -29.97 9.72 19.35
CA VAL A 200 -30.27 8.48 18.63
C VAL A 200 -31.51 7.80 19.19
N ILE A 201 -31.66 7.72 20.53
CA ILE A 201 -32.84 7.15 21.17
C ILE A 201 -34.11 7.93 20.77
N ASN A 202 -34.01 9.23 20.73
CA ASN A 202 -35.16 10.11 20.38
C ASN A 202 -35.43 10.19 18.86
N GLY A 203 -34.49 9.73 18.03
CA GLY A 203 -34.55 9.81 16.57
C GLY A 203 -34.57 11.25 16.04
N LYS A 204 -34.05 12.22 16.81
CA LYS A 204 -34.08 13.65 16.47
C LYS A 204 -32.73 14.30 16.73
N ALA A 205 -32.41 15.32 15.92
CA ALA A 205 -31.18 16.12 16.05
C ALA A 205 -29.89 15.29 16.02
N ILE A 206 -29.85 14.23 15.20
CA ILE A 206 -28.65 13.43 14.96
C ILE A 206 -27.73 14.29 14.13
N ASP A 207 -26.56 14.61 14.70
CA ASP A 207 -25.52 15.34 13.98
C ASP A 207 -24.75 14.47 13.01
N TRP A 208 -23.97 15.10 12.13
CA TRP A 208 -23.16 14.41 11.13
C TRP A 208 -22.21 13.38 11.74
N SER A 209 -21.53 13.74 12.81
CA SER A 209 -20.54 12.88 13.46
C SER A 209 -21.16 11.65 14.11
N THR A 210 -22.35 11.80 14.65
CA THR A 210 -23.14 10.70 15.20
C THR A 210 -23.58 9.76 14.06
N ALA A 211 -24.10 10.32 12.95
CA ALA A 211 -24.48 9.55 11.77
C ALA A 211 -23.28 8.80 11.15
N GLU A 212 -22.13 9.46 11.04
CA GLU A 212 -20.89 8.86 10.59
C GLU A 212 -20.48 7.66 11.47
N ALA A 213 -20.51 7.84 12.79
CA ALA A 213 -20.15 6.77 13.72
C ALA A 213 -21.12 5.58 13.65
N LEU A 214 -22.41 5.82 13.46
CA LEU A 214 -23.41 4.76 13.25
C LEU A 214 -23.19 4.03 11.93
N ALA A 215 -22.87 4.75 10.86
CA ALA A 215 -22.58 4.14 9.55
C ALA A 215 -21.32 3.27 9.61
N PHE A 216 -20.24 3.75 10.24
CA PHE A 216 -19.05 2.92 10.44
C PHE A 216 -19.35 1.69 11.31
N GLY A 217 -20.10 1.88 12.41
CA GLY A 217 -20.50 0.78 13.28
C GLY A 217 -21.30 -0.29 12.57
N SER A 218 -22.23 0.09 11.68
CA SER A 218 -23.03 -0.85 10.91
C SER A 218 -22.17 -1.66 9.93
N LEU A 219 -21.21 -1.02 9.24
CA LEU A 219 -20.28 -1.70 8.34
C LEU A 219 -19.40 -2.71 9.08
N LEU A 220 -18.91 -2.35 10.28
CA LEU A 220 -18.10 -3.24 11.10
C LEU A 220 -18.87 -4.50 11.53
N GLU A 221 -20.14 -4.34 11.90
CA GLU A 221 -21.03 -5.44 12.25
C GLU A 221 -21.39 -6.32 11.05
N GLU A 222 -21.53 -5.72 9.88
CA GLU A 222 -21.75 -6.45 8.60
C GLU A 222 -20.50 -7.17 8.08
N GLY A 223 -19.36 -7.03 8.77
CA GLY A 223 -18.11 -7.72 8.42
C GLY A 223 -17.19 -6.94 7.49
N TYR A 224 -17.41 -5.64 7.30
CA TYR A 224 -16.55 -4.77 6.51
C TYR A 224 -15.58 -3.99 7.43
N PRO A 225 -14.26 -4.14 7.24
CA PRO A 225 -13.30 -3.28 7.95
C PRO A 225 -13.41 -1.84 7.43
N VAL A 226 -13.27 -0.89 8.35
CA VAL A 226 -13.26 0.54 8.01
C VAL A 226 -11.92 1.12 8.40
N ARG A 227 -11.29 1.86 7.48
CA ARG A 227 -10.05 2.59 7.71
C ARG A 227 -10.27 4.07 7.43
N LEU A 228 -9.99 4.91 8.42
CA LEU A 228 -10.08 6.37 8.34
C LEU A 228 -8.72 6.98 8.68
N VAL A 229 -8.10 7.61 7.70
CA VAL A 229 -6.77 8.20 7.82
C VAL A 229 -6.79 9.63 7.32
N GLY A 230 -6.08 10.50 7.99
CA GLY A 230 -5.94 11.92 7.62
C GLY A 230 -5.49 12.76 8.81
N GLN A 231 -5.34 14.05 8.58
CA GLN A 231 -5.04 14.98 9.66
C GLN A 231 -6.24 15.08 10.61
N ASP A 232 -5.98 15.05 11.91
CA ASP A 232 -6.99 15.15 12.97
C ASP A 232 -8.14 14.11 12.89
N SER A 233 -7.93 12.97 12.24
CA SER A 233 -8.99 11.97 12.02
C SER A 233 -9.61 11.44 13.31
N GLY A 234 -8.81 11.27 14.35
CA GLY A 234 -9.26 10.71 15.63
C GLY A 234 -10.25 11.60 16.38
N ARG A 235 -10.00 12.90 16.46
CA ARG A 235 -10.84 13.87 17.14
C ARG A 235 -11.80 14.58 16.18
N GLY A 236 -11.34 14.81 14.97
CA GLY A 236 -11.89 15.74 14.01
C GLY A 236 -11.32 17.16 14.21
N THR A 237 -11.00 17.84 13.10
CA THR A 237 -10.44 19.21 13.13
C THR A 237 -11.32 20.18 13.95
N PHE A 238 -12.62 20.05 13.81
CA PHE A 238 -13.61 20.88 14.52
C PHE A 238 -14.08 20.28 15.85
N SER A 239 -13.32 19.33 16.42
CA SER A 239 -13.69 18.66 17.67
C SER A 239 -15.09 18.00 17.63
N GLN A 240 -15.42 17.42 16.50
CA GLN A 240 -16.74 16.85 16.23
C GLN A 240 -16.77 15.33 16.28
N ARG A 241 -15.69 14.62 15.85
CA ARG A 241 -15.73 13.15 15.67
C ARG A 241 -15.55 12.38 16.97
N HIS A 242 -14.49 12.61 17.69
CA HIS A 242 -14.14 11.91 18.92
C HIS A 242 -14.19 10.37 18.80
N SER A 243 -13.66 9.83 17.70
CA SER A 243 -13.52 8.38 17.51
C SER A 243 -12.40 7.75 18.34
N VAL A 244 -11.48 8.57 18.83
CA VAL A 244 -10.43 8.19 19.76
C VAL A 244 -10.61 8.97 21.05
N LEU A 245 -10.81 8.24 22.14
CA LEU A 245 -10.88 8.80 23.47
C LEU A 245 -9.56 8.59 24.21
N ARG A 246 -9.17 9.55 25.03
CA ARG A 246 -7.97 9.48 25.85
C ARG A 246 -8.31 9.42 27.32
N ASN A 247 -7.78 8.41 27.99
CA ASN A 247 -7.86 8.32 29.43
C ASN A 247 -7.04 9.47 30.05
N GLN A 248 -7.67 10.25 30.92
CA GLN A 248 -7.05 11.43 31.52
C GLN A 248 -6.01 11.09 32.60
N ILE A 249 -5.89 9.82 32.99
CA ILE A 249 -4.95 9.36 34.03
C ILE A 249 -3.62 8.95 33.39
N ASP A 250 -3.67 8.09 32.36
CA ASP A 250 -2.50 7.42 31.81
C ASP A 250 -2.30 7.68 30.30
N ASN A 251 -3.14 8.52 29.70
CA ASN A 251 -3.16 8.83 28.28
C ASN A 251 -3.39 7.61 27.36
N SER A 252 -3.86 6.51 27.89
CA SER A 252 -4.21 5.35 27.09
C SER A 252 -5.33 5.66 26.08
N ARG A 253 -5.31 4.91 24.99
CA ARG A 253 -6.20 5.12 23.85
C ARG A 253 -7.36 4.15 23.91
N TYR A 254 -8.57 4.65 23.84
CA TYR A 254 -9.79 3.86 23.69
C TYR A 254 -10.52 4.24 22.40
N VAL A 255 -10.93 3.26 21.62
CA VAL A 255 -11.67 3.44 20.36
C VAL A 255 -13.04 2.77 20.51
N PRO A 256 -14.12 3.54 20.77
CA PRO A 256 -15.45 2.96 21.01
C PRO A 256 -15.94 2.05 19.88
N LEU A 257 -15.69 2.42 18.62
CA LEU A 257 -16.06 1.65 17.44
C LEU A 257 -15.39 0.26 17.34
N ASN A 258 -14.34 0.00 18.11
CA ASN A 258 -13.73 -1.34 18.20
C ASN A 258 -14.30 -2.20 19.34
N ASN A 259 -15.34 -1.71 20.00
CA ASN A 259 -15.93 -2.36 21.18
C ASN A 259 -17.46 -2.50 21.08
N ILE A 260 -17.97 -2.70 19.87
CA ILE A 260 -19.41 -2.91 19.63
C ILE A 260 -19.75 -4.37 19.91
N SER A 261 -19.02 -5.31 19.29
CA SER A 261 -19.18 -6.76 19.49
C SER A 261 -17.87 -7.53 19.29
N ASN A 262 -17.84 -8.78 19.76
CA ASN A 262 -16.67 -9.66 19.58
C ASN A 262 -16.52 -10.21 18.14
N LYS A 263 -17.54 -10.01 17.29
CA LYS A 263 -17.57 -10.56 15.92
C LYS A 263 -17.32 -9.49 14.87
N GLN A 264 -17.32 -8.23 15.25
CA GLN A 264 -17.13 -7.11 14.33
C GLN A 264 -15.76 -7.11 13.65
N LYS A 265 -15.66 -6.42 12.55
CA LYS A 265 -14.37 -6.07 11.93
C LYS A 265 -13.72 -4.89 12.63
N LYS A 266 -12.44 -4.66 12.32
CA LYS A 266 -11.64 -3.60 12.93
C LYS A 266 -11.94 -2.25 12.30
N PHE A 267 -12.13 -1.22 13.13
CA PHE A 267 -12.04 0.17 12.75
C PHE A 267 -10.60 0.66 12.97
N GLU A 268 -9.95 1.03 11.88
CA GLU A 268 -8.61 1.58 11.92
C GLU A 268 -8.69 3.09 11.76
N ILE A 269 -8.22 3.82 12.77
CA ILE A 269 -8.22 5.28 12.80
C ILE A 269 -6.82 5.80 13.04
N VAL A 270 -6.32 6.60 12.10
CA VAL A 270 -4.93 7.09 12.10
C VAL A 270 -4.90 8.59 11.85
N ASP A 271 -4.29 9.32 12.77
CA ASP A 271 -3.90 10.71 12.53
C ASP A 271 -2.60 10.71 11.72
N SER A 272 -2.60 11.39 10.58
CA SER A 272 -1.48 11.42 9.63
C SER A 272 -1.00 12.85 9.42
N PHE A 273 0.31 13.02 9.23
CA PHE A 273 0.92 14.30 8.85
C PHE A 273 0.89 14.56 7.34
N LEU A 274 0.52 13.57 6.56
CA LEU A 274 0.45 13.69 5.11
C LEU A 274 -0.65 14.66 4.68
N SER A 275 -0.44 15.35 3.56
CA SER A 275 -1.50 16.10 2.90
C SER A 275 -2.63 15.18 2.45
N GLU A 276 -3.81 15.74 2.20
CA GLU A 276 -4.99 14.98 1.78
C GLU A 276 -4.73 14.17 0.51
N LEU A 277 -4.03 14.76 -0.47
CA LEU A 277 -3.65 14.07 -1.70
C LEU A 277 -2.70 12.90 -1.43
N ALA A 278 -1.73 13.07 -0.54
CA ALA A 278 -0.77 12.02 -0.20
C ALA A 278 -1.42 10.88 0.60
N VAL A 279 -2.35 11.21 1.50
CA VAL A 279 -3.16 10.21 2.22
C VAL A 279 -4.02 9.41 1.24
N LEU A 280 -4.70 10.09 0.32
CA LEU A 280 -5.53 9.43 -0.70
C LEU A 280 -4.68 8.49 -1.58
N GLY A 281 -3.51 8.95 -2.02
CA GLY A 281 -2.57 8.12 -2.78
C GLY A 281 -2.06 6.91 -2.00
N PHE A 282 -1.78 7.08 -0.70
CA PHE A 282 -1.40 5.98 0.18
C PHE A 282 -2.54 4.96 0.31
N GLU A 283 -3.76 5.40 0.60
CA GLU A 283 -4.92 4.52 0.77
C GLU A 283 -5.25 3.77 -0.53
N TYR A 284 -5.11 4.43 -1.67
CA TYR A 284 -5.27 3.78 -2.97
C TYR A 284 -4.26 2.64 -3.17
N GLY A 285 -2.97 2.90 -2.89
CA GLY A 285 -1.93 1.88 -2.98
C GLY A 285 -2.09 0.76 -1.94
N TYR A 286 -2.50 1.11 -0.72
CA TYR A 286 -2.74 0.14 0.36
C TYR A 286 -3.93 -0.76 0.06
N SER A 287 -5.02 -0.20 -0.46
CA SER A 287 -6.22 -0.97 -0.83
C SER A 287 -5.94 -1.99 -1.94
N CYS A 288 -4.97 -1.74 -2.80
CA CYS A 288 -4.53 -2.69 -3.81
C CYS A 288 -3.97 -3.98 -3.18
N LEU A 289 -3.25 -3.89 -2.06
CA LEU A 289 -2.73 -5.06 -1.34
C LEU A 289 -3.85 -5.88 -0.66
N LEU A 290 -4.94 -5.23 -0.33
CA LEU A 290 -6.13 -5.86 0.25
C LEU A 290 -7.15 -6.29 -0.80
N TYR A 291 -6.87 -6.09 -2.08
CA TYR A 291 -7.80 -6.29 -3.20
C TYR A 291 -9.14 -5.56 -2.99
N THR A 292 -9.09 -4.38 -2.38
CA THR A 292 -10.28 -3.59 -2.04
C THR A 292 -10.54 -2.44 -3.02
N SER A 293 -9.54 -2.09 -3.84
CA SER A 293 -9.65 -1.10 -4.90
C SER A 293 -8.94 -1.58 -6.16
N PRO A 294 -9.42 -1.24 -7.37
CA PRO A 294 -8.72 -1.56 -8.60
C PRO A 294 -7.34 -0.87 -8.60
N SER A 295 -6.31 -1.67 -8.87
CA SER A 295 -4.94 -1.19 -9.03
C SER A 295 -4.75 -0.59 -10.44
N PRO A 296 -3.85 0.38 -10.64
CA PRO A 296 -3.42 0.79 -11.97
C PRO A 296 -2.89 -0.34 -12.84
N ARG A 297 -2.45 -1.45 -12.22
CA ARG A 297 -2.05 -2.67 -12.94
C ARG A 297 -3.20 -3.46 -13.52
N ASP A 298 -4.39 -3.27 -12.99
CA ASP A 298 -5.61 -3.98 -13.39
C ASP A 298 -6.41 -3.16 -14.41
N THR A 299 -6.00 -1.93 -14.70
CA THR A 299 -6.53 -1.11 -15.77
C THR A 299 -5.63 -1.22 -16.99
N PRO A 300 -6.15 -1.66 -18.16
CA PRO A 300 -5.39 -1.55 -19.39
C PRO A 300 -5.03 -0.08 -19.61
N ILE A 301 -3.76 0.17 -19.80
CA ILE A 301 -3.31 1.47 -20.29
C ILE A 301 -3.86 1.58 -21.71
N SER A 302 -4.91 2.37 -21.88
CA SER A 302 -5.44 2.76 -23.20
C SER A 302 -4.50 3.74 -23.87
#